data_d2972e2cbbafea652081c65d4af3c8c5
#
_entry.id   d2972e2cbbafea652081c65d4af3c8c5
#
_cell.length_a   1.000
_cell.length_b   1.000
_cell.length_c   1.000
_cell.angle_alpha   90.00
_cell.angle_beta   90.00
_cell.angle_gamma   90.00
#
_symmetry.space_group_name_H-M   'P 1'
#
loop_
_entity.id
_entity.type
_entity.pdbx_description
1 polymer ?
#
loop_
_entity_poly.entity_id
_entity_poly.type
_entity_poly.pdbx_seq_one_letter_code
_entity_poly.pdbx_strand_id
1 'polypeptide(L)'
;MSKDRIQLSDHFTTGRLLRFVASPIIMMIFTSVYSVVDGFFISNFAGKTAFSALNLIYPFLQAFGCLGFMVGTGGSALVAMTLGTGDKKQADNLFSMLAASTIVMGIVSTIIGWFLLEPAAQLLGATPELLPNCLMYGRILLVFQTAFMMQFFFQSFFITSEKPKLGLAFTVLAGLTNIVLDFLLVGVLRGGIVGAASATVISQMVGGVGPMFYFFNRKNSSLLHFVRPKFSAKALGKACANGSSELMTNLSASLVSALYNLQLMKLIGADGVAAYGVLMYVGFIFAAVFIGYAQGCAPIISYHYGAENHDELKNLFRKSITMLAIAGVAMFASAQLMATPLAKMFVGYDTGLMELTEHALKLYAFSFLLCGFNIFSSAFFTALNNGAISAAISFLRTLVFQVFAVLVLPMVLDIDGIWYALVFAEAAALLVSAALLAKNRNRYHYA
;
A
#
# COMPACT_ATOMS: atom_id res chain seq x y z
N MET A 1 -14.36 -31.32 9.17
CA MET A 1 -13.65 -30.31 8.35
C MET A 1 -14.72 -29.43 7.74
N SER A 2 -14.79 -28.13 8.08
CA SER A 2 -15.88 -27.25 7.57
C SER A 2 -15.68 -27.06 6.06
N LYS A 3 -16.74 -27.33 5.30
CA LYS A 3 -16.81 -27.20 3.82
C LYS A 3 -16.54 -25.78 3.26
N ASP A 4 -16.20 -24.81 4.11
CA ASP A 4 -16.11 -23.38 3.76
C ASP A 4 -14.68 -22.79 3.77
N ARG A 5 -13.64 -23.59 4.05
CA ARG A 5 -12.28 -23.07 4.08
C ARG A 5 -11.66 -23.14 2.68
N ILE A 6 -11.36 -21.98 2.10
CA ILE A 6 -10.66 -21.88 0.81
C ILE A 6 -9.16 -22.03 1.08
N GLN A 7 -8.51 -22.97 0.38
CA GLN A 7 -7.06 -23.23 0.46
C GLN A 7 -6.36 -22.68 -0.77
N LEU A 8 -5.06 -22.36 -0.64
CA LEU A 8 -4.26 -21.90 -1.77
C LEU A 8 -4.16 -22.93 -2.90
N SER A 9 -4.25 -24.23 -2.56
CA SER A 9 -4.22 -25.37 -3.49
C SER A 9 -5.52 -25.62 -4.25
N ASP A 10 -6.61 -24.94 -3.89
CA ASP A 10 -7.92 -25.16 -4.52
C ASP A 10 -7.94 -24.68 -5.97
N HIS A 11 -8.84 -25.30 -6.76
CA HIS A 11 -9.25 -24.69 -8.03
C HIS A 11 -10.13 -23.48 -7.77
N PHE A 12 -9.77 -22.33 -8.34
CA PHE A 12 -10.46 -21.07 -8.13
C PHE A 12 -11.50 -20.80 -9.21
N THR A 13 -12.77 -21.06 -8.89
CA THR A 13 -13.88 -20.47 -9.64
C THR A 13 -13.94 -18.96 -9.38
N THR A 14 -14.62 -18.19 -10.23
CA THR A 14 -14.80 -16.73 -10.05
C THR A 14 -15.34 -16.37 -8.67
N GLY A 15 -16.35 -17.12 -8.19
CA GLY A 15 -16.94 -16.88 -6.87
C GLY A 15 -15.99 -17.21 -5.70
N ARG A 16 -15.19 -18.27 -5.82
CA ARG A 16 -14.17 -18.61 -4.80
C ARG A 16 -13.07 -17.58 -4.73
N LEU A 17 -12.59 -17.12 -5.89
CA LEU A 17 -11.58 -16.08 -5.98
C LEU A 17 -12.07 -14.79 -5.34
N LEU A 18 -13.27 -14.31 -5.71
CA LEU A 18 -13.87 -13.12 -5.12
C LEU A 18 -14.05 -13.24 -3.60
N ARG A 19 -14.52 -14.41 -3.11
CA ARG A 19 -14.68 -14.64 -1.67
C ARG A 19 -13.33 -14.61 -0.92
N PHE A 20 -12.25 -15.09 -1.53
CA PHE A 20 -10.92 -15.07 -0.92
C PHE A 20 -10.33 -13.66 -0.90
N VAL A 21 -10.39 -12.93 -2.03
CA VAL A 21 -9.81 -11.58 -2.16
C VAL A 21 -10.67 -10.49 -1.53
N ALA A 22 -11.94 -10.76 -1.20
CA ALA A 22 -12.81 -9.79 -0.56
C ALA A 22 -12.23 -9.24 0.76
N SER A 23 -11.64 -10.10 1.59
CA SER A 23 -11.04 -9.67 2.85
C SER A 23 -9.83 -8.73 2.65
N PRO A 24 -8.84 -9.04 1.79
CA PRO A 24 -7.78 -8.10 1.42
C PRO A 24 -8.29 -6.79 0.82
N ILE A 25 -9.31 -6.83 -0.03
CA ILE A 25 -9.91 -5.60 -0.61
C ILE A 25 -10.50 -4.73 0.50
N ILE A 26 -11.33 -5.31 1.37
CA ILE A 26 -11.94 -4.58 2.48
C ILE A 26 -10.86 -4.05 3.43
N MET A 27 -9.79 -4.84 3.68
CA MET A 27 -8.66 -4.43 4.50
C MET A 27 -7.99 -3.17 3.94
N MET A 28 -7.75 -3.10 2.63
CA MET A 28 -7.12 -1.94 1.99
C MET A 28 -8.03 -0.72 1.97
N ILE A 29 -9.33 -0.91 1.68
CA ILE A 29 -10.32 0.17 1.74
C ILE A 29 -10.40 0.73 3.17
N PHE A 30 -10.50 -0.14 4.17
CA PHE A 30 -10.57 0.28 5.57
C PHE A 30 -9.30 1.04 6.00
N THR A 31 -8.11 0.57 5.58
CA THR A 31 -6.85 1.27 5.81
C THR A 31 -6.85 2.67 5.21
N SER A 32 -7.36 2.82 3.99
CA SER A 32 -7.46 4.13 3.33
C SER A 32 -8.42 5.07 4.09
N VAL A 33 -9.57 4.56 4.51
CA VAL A 33 -10.58 5.36 5.21
C VAL A 33 -10.08 5.78 6.59
N TYR A 34 -9.52 4.87 7.39
CA TYR A 34 -9.08 5.27 8.73
C TYR A 34 -7.91 6.26 8.70
N SER A 35 -7.04 6.20 7.68
CA SER A 35 -5.97 7.20 7.51
C SER A 35 -6.52 8.61 7.28
N VAL A 36 -7.66 8.74 6.58
CA VAL A 36 -8.36 10.02 6.41
C VAL A 36 -8.94 10.50 7.74
N VAL A 37 -9.51 9.58 8.53
CA VAL A 37 -10.09 9.91 9.85
C VAL A 37 -9.00 10.34 10.84
N ASP A 38 -7.85 9.68 10.86
CA ASP A 38 -6.68 10.07 11.67
C ASP A 38 -6.24 11.50 11.35
N GLY A 39 -6.07 11.81 10.05
CA GLY A 39 -5.76 13.18 9.59
C GLY A 39 -6.80 14.20 10.02
N PHE A 40 -8.09 13.85 10.00
CA PHE A 40 -9.17 14.73 10.47
C PHE A 40 -9.06 15.05 11.96
N PHE A 41 -8.81 14.06 12.82
CA PHE A 41 -8.64 14.29 14.25
C PHE A 41 -7.44 15.18 14.54
N ILE A 42 -6.30 14.92 13.94
CA ILE A 42 -5.09 15.70 14.17
C ILE A 42 -5.26 17.14 13.67
N SER A 43 -5.82 17.34 12.50
CA SER A 43 -6.06 18.67 11.92
C SER A 43 -6.97 19.53 12.79
N ASN A 44 -8.06 18.95 13.31
CA ASN A 44 -9.08 19.70 14.03
C ASN A 44 -8.79 19.88 15.54
N PHE A 45 -8.08 18.95 16.16
CA PHE A 45 -7.91 18.93 17.61
C PHE A 45 -6.47 19.11 18.09
N ALA A 46 -5.45 18.72 17.31
CA ALA A 46 -4.05 18.95 17.66
C ALA A 46 -3.52 20.30 17.16
N GLY A 47 -4.24 20.95 16.23
CA GLY A 47 -3.92 22.27 15.70
C GLY A 47 -3.05 22.23 14.42
N LYS A 48 -3.01 23.36 13.73
CA LYS A 48 -2.37 23.53 12.43
C LYS A 48 -0.88 23.19 12.45
N THR A 49 -0.15 23.62 13.47
CA THR A 49 1.29 23.40 13.61
C THR A 49 1.62 21.91 13.78
N ALA A 50 0.84 21.19 14.60
CA ALA A 50 1.00 19.74 14.79
C ALA A 50 0.68 18.96 13.51
N PHE A 51 -0.39 19.32 12.82
CA PHE A 51 -0.79 18.69 11.56
C PHE A 51 0.25 18.93 10.46
N SER A 52 0.78 20.15 10.35
CA SER A 52 1.85 20.49 9.40
C SER A 52 3.14 19.73 9.69
N ALA A 53 3.54 19.62 10.97
CA ALA A 53 4.72 18.88 11.37
C ALA A 53 4.60 17.37 11.04
N LEU A 54 3.43 16.77 11.31
CA LEU A 54 3.14 15.38 10.97
C LEU A 54 3.28 15.15 9.48
N ASN A 55 2.59 15.94 8.65
CA ASN A 55 2.63 15.77 7.20
C ASN A 55 4.04 15.95 6.62
N LEU A 56 4.85 16.84 7.23
CA LEU A 56 6.22 17.07 6.82
C LEU A 56 7.13 15.86 7.09
N ILE A 57 7.03 15.24 8.28
CA ILE A 57 7.94 14.18 8.70
C ILE A 57 7.45 12.77 8.30
N TYR A 58 6.15 12.61 8.02
CA TYR A 58 5.54 11.32 7.71
C TYR A 58 6.19 10.57 6.53
N PRO A 59 6.55 11.22 5.39
CA PRO A 59 7.24 10.54 4.29
C PRO A 59 8.57 9.89 4.70
N PHE A 60 9.32 10.54 5.60
CA PHE A 60 10.56 9.98 6.14
C PHE A 60 10.30 8.72 6.98
N LEU A 61 9.32 8.76 7.87
CA LEU A 61 8.93 7.61 8.70
C LEU A 61 8.37 6.46 7.85
N GLN A 62 7.56 6.79 6.86
CA GLN A 62 6.98 5.83 5.92
C GLN A 62 8.03 5.12 5.08
N ALA A 63 9.12 5.80 4.69
CA ALA A 63 10.21 5.18 3.94
C ALA A 63 10.81 3.97 4.69
N PHE A 64 10.97 4.05 6.01
CA PHE A 64 11.38 2.90 6.82
C PHE A 64 10.26 1.85 6.96
N GLY A 65 9.01 2.27 7.12
CA GLY A 65 7.85 1.37 7.19
C GLY A 65 7.70 0.49 5.93
N CYS A 66 8.00 1.06 4.77
CA CYS A 66 7.94 0.35 3.49
C CYS A 66 8.93 -0.83 3.38
N LEU A 67 9.99 -0.87 4.20
CA LEU A 67 10.86 -2.04 4.29
C LEU A 67 10.10 -3.26 4.83
N GLY A 68 9.20 -3.07 5.79
CA GLY A 68 8.30 -4.13 6.27
C GLY A 68 7.35 -4.63 5.20
N PHE A 69 6.83 -3.70 4.39
CA PHE A 69 5.96 -4.03 3.26
C PHE A 69 6.73 -4.77 2.16
N MET A 70 7.94 -4.35 1.85
CA MET A 70 8.85 -5.03 0.92
C MET A 70 9.12 -6.48 1.32
N VAL A 71 9.51 -6.72 2.58
CA VAL A 71 9.76 -8.08 3.08
C VAL A 71 8.46 -8.87 3.17
N GLY A 72 7.35 -8.23 3.54
CA GLY A 72 6.03 -8.84 3.62
C GLY A 72 5.55 -9.38 2.27
N THR A 73 5.50 -8.55 1.24
CA THR A 73 4.99 -8.93 -0.09
C THR A 73 5.95 -9.87 -0.82
N GLY A 74 7.23 -9.53 -0.89
CA GLY A 74 8.22 -10.38 -1.56
C GLY A 74 8.48 -11.70 -0.83
N GLY A 75 8.46 -11.66 0.50
CA GLY A 75 8.61 -12.84 1.34
C GLY A 75 7.39 -13.77 1.30
N SER A 76 6.19 -13.21 1.31
CA SER A 76 4.94 -13.99 1.21
C SER A 76 4.85 -14.75 -0.11
N ALA A 77 5.27 -14.13 -1.22
CA ALA A 77 5.36 -14.80 -2.51
C ALA A 77 6.38 -15.95 -2.49
N LEU A 78 7.57 -15.72 -1.90
CA LEU A 78 8.58 -16.77 -1.78
C LEU A 78 8.10 -17.95 -0.92
N VAL A 79 7.43 -17.68 0.21
CA VAL A 79 6.88 -18.71 1.10
C VAL A 79 5.72 -19.45 0.44
N ALA A 80 4.80 -18.73 -0.24
CA ALA A 80 3.69 -19.36 -0.96
C ALA A 80 4.18 -20.29 -2.09
N MET A 81 5.21 -19.87 -2.84
CA MET A 81 5.85 -20.72 -3.85
C MET A 81 6.45 -21.99 -3.21
N THR A 82 7.13 -21.84 -2.08
CA THR A 82 7.72 -22.99 -1.35
C THR A 82 6.63 -23.94 -0.82
N LEU A 83 5.48 -23.41 -0.40
CA LEU A 83 4.32 -24.25 -0.05
C LEU A 83 3.81 -25.03 -1.25
N GLY A 84 3.80 -24.41 -2.44
CA GLY A 84 3.40 -25.05 -3.69
C GLY A 84 4.31 -26.23 -4.08
N THR A 85 5.60 -26.17 -3.79
CA THR A 85 6.53 -27.30 -3.99
C THR A 85 6.32 -28.45 -2.97
N GLY A 86 5.44 -28.29 -1.98
CA GLY A 86 5.16 -29.26 -0.93
C GLY A 86 6.11 -29.22 0.27
N ASP A 87 7.13 -28.36 0.27
CA ASP A 87 8.09 -28.27 1.39
C ASP A 87 7.59 -27.30 2.49
N LYS A 88 6.63 -27.79 3.27
CA LYS A 88 6.07 -27.03 4.39
C LYS A 88 7.13 -26.68 5.46
N LYS A 89 8.11 -27.56 5.70
CA LYS A 89 9.15 -27.29 6.70
C LYS A 89 10.01 -26.09 6.28
N GLN A 90 10.37 -26.03 5.01
CA GLN A 90 11.11 -24.90 4.46
C GLN A 90 10.26 -23.63 4.46
N ALA A 91 8.96 -23.71 4.17
CA ALA A 91 8.05 -22.57 4.22
C ALA A 91 7.93 -21.99 5.64
N ASP A 92 7.77 -22.83 6.67
CA ASP A 92 7.73 -22.40 8.07
C ASP A 92 9.09 -21.78 8.51
N ASN A 93 10.20 -22.34 8.04
CA ASN A 93 11.53 -21.77 8.30
C ASN A 93 11.71 -20.39 7.65
N LEU A 94 11.32 -20.24 6.38
CA LEU A 94 11.37 -18.96 5.67
C LEU A 94 10.48 -17.91 6.34
N PHE A 95 9.25 -18.26 6.70
CA PHE A 95 8.34 -17.37 7.42
C PHE A 95 8.97 -16.86 8.72
N SER A 96 9.50 -17.78 9.54
CA SER A 96 10.13 -17.44 10.82
C SER A 96 11.38 -16.58 10.64
N MET A 97 12.22 -16.91 9.65
CA MET A 97 13.42 -16.16 9.31
C MET A 97 13.08 -14.74 8.84
N LEU A 98 12.09 -14.60 7.95
CA LEU A 98 11.68 -13.30 7.44
C LEU A 98 11.07 -12.42 8.54
N ALA A 99 10.27 -13.00 9.45
CA ALA A 99 9.75 -12.28 10.61
C ALA A 99 10.89 -11.78 11.53
N ALA A 100 11.85 -12.66 11.86
CA ALA A 100 13.02 -12.27 12.65
C ALA A 100 13.86 -11.19 11.95
N SER A 101 14.07 -11.32 10.63
CA SER A 101 14.80 -10.33 9.84
C SER A 101 14.07 -8.99 9.81
N THR A 102 12.73 -8.96 9.71
CA THR A 102 11.92 -7.73 9.76
C THR A 102 12.06 -7.04 11.13
N ILE A 103 12.10 -7.80 12.23
CA ILE A 103 12.34 -7.25 13.57
C ILE A 103 13.72 -6.60 13.64
N VAL A 104 14.76 -7.29 13.17
CA VAL A 104 16.13 -6.74 13.14
C VAL A 104 16.21 -5.50 12.27
N MET A 105 15.62 -5.53 11.08
CA MET A 105 15.54 -4.35 10.19
C MET A 105 14.80 -3.20 10.87
N GLY A 106 13.74 -3.47 11.62
CA GLY A 106 13.00 -2.46 12.38
C GLY A 106 13.86 -1.80 13.45
N ILE A 107 14.62 -2.58 14.22
CA ILE A 107 15.55 -2.05 15.22
C ILE A 107 16.65 -1.21 14.56
N VAL A 108 17.26 -1.70 13.49
CA VAL A 108 18.26 -0.96 12.73
C VAL A 108 17.67 0.33 12.16
N SER A 109 16.47 0.28 11.60
CA SER A 109 15.73 1.45 11.10
C SER A 109 15.46 2.48 12.21
N THR A 110 15.11 2.03 13.41
CA THR A 110 14.96 2.91 14.59
C THR A 110 16.27 3.64 14.89
N ILE A 111 17.39 2.92 14.94
CA ILE A 111 18.71 3.51 15.25
C ILE A 111 19.11 4.52 14.18
N ILE A 112 19.06 4.11 12.89
CA ILE A 112 19.40 5.00 11.77
C ILE A 112 18.46 6.20 11.72
N GLY A 113 17.15 5.96 11.82
CA GLY A 113 16.13 6.99 11.78
C GLY A 113 16.27 8.00 12.92
N TRP A 114 16.67 7.55 14.11
CA TRP A 114 16.89 8.44 15.26
C TRP A 114 17.97 9.50 14.99
N PHE A 115 19.08 9.10 14.39
CA PHE A 115 20.16 10.03 14.04
C PHE A 115 19.85 10.88 12.81
N LEU A 116 19.07 10.36 11.87
CA LEU A 116 18.72 11.06 10.64
C LEU A 116 17.45 11.92 10.76
N LEU A 117 16.69 11.82 11.86
CA LEU A 117 15.39 12.49 12.00
C LEU A 117 15.51 14.01 11.89
N GLU A 118 16.43 14.62 12.61
CA GLU A 118 16.61 16.07 12.63
C GLU A 118 17.13 16.62 11.30
N PRO A 119 18.22 16.07 10.73
CA PRO A 119 18.65 16.45 9.38
C PRO A 119 17.58 16.26 8.31
N ALA A 120 16.81 15.17 8.39
CA ALA A 120 15.72 14.92 7.46
C ALA A 120 14.59 15.94 7.60
N ALA A 121 14.18 16.27 8.83
CA ALA A 121 13.16 17.30 9.08
C ALA A 121 13.58 18.65 8.50
N GLN A 122 14.84 19.06 8.72
CA GLN A 122 15.41 20.30 8.17
C GLN A 122 15.46 20.28 6.62
N LEU A 123 15.90 19.17 6.02
CA LEU A 123 15.94 19.00 4.57
C LEU A 123 14.54 19.05 3.94
N LEU A 124 13.53 18.53 4.64
CA LEU A 124 12.12 18.56 4.22
C LEU A 124 11.49 19.96 4.43
N GLY A 125 12.20 20.92 5.01
CA GLY A 125 11.74 22.30 5.17
C GLY A 125 11.12 22.63 6.52
N ALA A 126 11.46 21.89 7.59
CA ALA A 126 11.00 22.20 8.93
C ALA A 126 11.52 23.59 9.36
N THR A 127 10.57 24.50 9.65
CA THR A 127 10.90 25.79 10.24
C THR A 127 11.26 25.61 11.73
N PRO A 128 11.96 26.58 12.36
CA PRO A 128 12.25 26.53 13.80
C PRO A 128 11.01 26.32 14.67
N GLU A 129 9.85 26.74 14.21
CA GLU A 129 8.56 26.54 14.90
C GLU A 129 8.03 25.10 14.74
N LEU A 130 8.22 24.48 13.58
CA LEU A 130 7.73 23.12 13.28
C LEU A 130 8.67 22.03 13.80
N LEU A 131 9.97 22.31 13.85
CA LEU A 131 11.01 21.33 14.16
C LEU A 131 10.77 20.58 15.49
N PRO A 132 10.42 21.22 16.61
CA PRO A 132 10.16 20.52 17.87
C PRO A 132 9.03 19.48 17.74
N ASN A 133 7.96 19.81 17.01
CA ASN A 133 6.84 18.90 16.77
C ASN A 133 7.23 17.74 15.84
N CYS A 134 8.01 18.02 14.80
CA CYS A 134 8.56 16.97 13.91
C CYS A 134 9.41 15.98 14.70
N LEU A 135 10.30 16.47 15.56
CA LEU A 135 11.19 15.62 16.35
C LEU A 135 10.41 14.84 17.42
N MET A 136 9.44 15.46 18.09
CA MET A 136 8.61 14.79 19.10
C MET A 136 7.81 13.65 18.47
N TYR A 137 7.07 13.93 17.40
CA TYR A 137 6.28 12.93 16.68
C TYR A 137 7.17 11.83 16.10
N GLY A 138 8.23 12.21 15.40
CA GLY A 138 9.13 11.27 14.75
C GLY A 138 9.84 10.34 15.74
N ARG A 139 10.30 10.84 16.89
CA ARG A 139 10.95 10.01 17.91
C ARG A 139 10.00 8.97 18.50
N ILE A 140 8.75 9.35 18.79
CA ILE A 140 7.75 8.42 19.31
C ILE A 140 7.50 7.29 18.30
N LEU A 141 7.28 7.62 17.03
CA LEU A 141 7.02 6.60 16.00
C LEU A 141 8.25 5.73 15.73
N LEU A 142 9.45 6.30 15.70
CA LEU A 142 10.68 5.54 15.45
C LEU A 142 10.96 4.49 16.51
N VAL A 143 10.69 4.77 17.79
CA VAL A 143 10.84 3.77 18.87
C VAL A 143 10.01 2.51 18.58
N PHE A 144 8.84 2.68 17.98
CA PHE A 144 7.92 1.59 17.65
C PHE A 144 7.91 1.21 16.16
N GLN A 145 8.92 1.67 15.41
CA GLN A 145 9.05 1.40 13.96
C GLN A 145 8.99 -0.09 13.63
N THR A 146 9.52 -0.94 14.50
CA THR A 146 9.45 -2.40 14.37
C THR A 146 8.00 -2.89 14.36
N ALA A 147 7.13 -2.36 15.21
CA ALA A 147 5.71 -2.74 15.23
C ALA A 147 5.00 -2.34 13.92
N PHE A 148 5.32 -1.17 13.40
CA PHE A 148 4.80 -0.68 12.11
C PHE A 148 5.23 -1.59 10.93
N MET A 149 6.52 -1.96 10.88
CA MET A 149 7.01 -2.89 9.86
C MET A 149 6.36 -4.27 9.99
N MET A 150 6.20 -4.78 11.21
CA MET A 150 5.54 -6.06 11.46
C MET A 150 4.05 -6.05 11.11
N GLN A 151 3.37 -4.92 11.21
CA GLN A 151 1.99 -4.76 10.78
C GLN A 151 1.86 -5.03 9.27
N PHE A 152 2.70 -4.41 8.44
CA PHE A 152 2.71 -4.67 6.99
C PHE A 152 3.13 -6.10 6.65
N PHE A 153 4.12 -6.63 7.36
CA PHE A 153 4.56 -8.01 7.22
C PHE A 153 3.38 -8.99 7.45
N PHE A 154 2.66 -8.87 8.55
CA PHE A 154 1.57 -9.77 8.86
C PHE A 154 0.33 -9.59 7.97
N GLN A 155 0.07 -8.39 7.45
CA GLN A 155 -0.99 -8.19 6.46
C GLN A 155 -0.80 -9.15 5.27
N SER A 156 0.41 -9.26 4.73
CA SER A 156 0.73 -10.18 3.63
C SER A 156 0.69 -11.65 4.07
N PHE A 157 1.23 -11.96 5.24
CA PHE A 157 1.35 -13.35 5.70
C PHE A 157 0.04 -13.96 6.20
N PHE A 158 -0.93 -13.17 6.66
CA PHE A 158 -2.27 -13.69 6.92
C PHE A 158 -2.95 -14.23 5.66
N ILE A 159 -2.73 -13.59 4.52
CA ILE A 159 -3.27 -14.06 3.24
C ILE A 159 -2.60 -15.37 2.84
N THR A 160 -1.26 -15.42 2.89
CA THR A 160 -0.46 -16.61 2.58
C THR A 160 -0.74 -17.79 3.51
N SER A 161 -1.10 -17.52 4.75
CA SER A 161 -1.47 -18.55 5.73
C SER A 161 -2.93 -19.00 5.67
N GLU A 162 -3.66 -18.66 4.61
CA GLU A 162 -5.09 -18.96 4.41
C GLU A 162 -6.01 -18.36 5.48
N LYS A 163 -5.61 -17.22 6.05
CA LYS A 163 -6.37 -16.51 7.10
C LYS A 163 -6.67 -15.04 6.75
N PRO A 164 -7.10 -14.71 5.50
CA PRO A 164 -7.32 -13.31 5.12
C PRO A 164 -8.37 -12.61 5.98
N LYS A 165 -9.40 -13.33 6.46
CA LYS A 165 -10.40 -12.78 7.39
C LYS A 165 -9.80 -12.38 8.74
N LEU A 166 -8.80 -13.13 9.22
CA LEU A 166 -8.12 -12.79 10.46
C LEU A 166 -7.21 -11.57 10.27
N GLY A 167 -6.54 -11.48 9.11
CA GLY A 167 -5.78 -10.28 8.72
C GLY A 167 -6.66 -9.04 8.68
N LEU A 168 -7.86 -9.15 8.09
CA LEU A 168 -8.86 -8.08 8.12
C LEU A 168 -9.26 -7.72 9.56
N ALA A 169 -9.51 -8.72 10.42
CA ALA A 169 -9.90 -8.47 11.80
C ALA A 169 -8.82 -7.71 12.59
N PHE A 170 -7.53 -8.06 12.44
CA PHE A 170 -6.43 -7.33 13.07
C PHE A 170 -6.28 -5.91 12.50
N THR A 171 -6.46 -5.73 11.19
CA THR A 171 -6.41 -4.38 10.58
C THR A 171 -7.55 -3.50 11.07
N VAL A 172 -8.77 -4.04 11.14
CA VAL A 172 -9.93 -3.31 11.68
C VAL A 172 -9.74 -2.99 13.17
N LEU A 173 -9.26 -3.95 13.96
CA LEU A 173 -8.98 -3.73 15.38
C LEU A 173 -7.92 -2.64 15.58
N ALA A 174 -6.83 -2.67 14.81
CA ALA A 174 -5.79 -1.63 14.85
C ALA A 174 -6.36 -0.26 14.46
N GLY A 175 -7.09 -0.17 13.35
CA GLY A 175 -7.68 1.10 12.90
C GLY A 175 -8.73 1.65 13.87
N LEU A 176 -9.61 0.80 14.43
CA LEU A 176 -10.54 1.23 15.47
C LEU A 176 -9.82 1.67 16.75
N THR A 177 -8.76 0.99 17.14
CA THR A 177 -7.91 1.41 18.27
C THR A 177 -7.33 2.80 18.02
N ASN A 178 -6.81 3.08 16.81
CA ASN A 178 -6.32 4.39 16.45
C ASN A 178 -7.42 5.46 16.56
N ILE A 179 -8.58 5.27 15.91
CA ILE A 179 -9.71 6.21 15.92
C ILE A 179 -10.18 6.50 17.35
N VAL A 180 -10.35 5.47 18.19
CA VAL A 180 -10.79 5.63 19.57
C VAL A 180 -9.75 6.38 20.40
N LEU A 181 -8.46 6.07 20.23
CA LEU A 181 -7.39 6.74 20.95
C LEU A 181 -7.16 8.16 20.45
N ASP A 182 -7.33 8.46 19.16
CA ASP A 182 -7.30 9.84 18.66
C ASP A 182 -8.43 10.66 19.29
N PHE A 183 -9.65 10.12 19.31
CA PHE A 183 -10.75 10.78 20.00
C PHE A 183 -10.44 11.05 21.47
N LEU A 184 -9.89 10.07 22.19
CA LEU A 184 -9.58 10.21 23.61
C LEU A 184 -8.36 11.08 23.87
N LEU A 185 -7.21 10.77 23.24
CA LEU A 185 -5.93 11.41 23.55
C LEU A 185 -5.79 12.78 22.89
N VAL A 186 -6.33 12.96 21.69
CA VAL A 186 -6.22 14.23 20.96
C VAL A 186 -7.48 15.08 21.18
N GLY A 187 -8.67 14.49 21.06
CA GLY A 187 -9.95 15.20 21.16
C GLY A 187 -10.30 15.58 22.60
N VAL A 188 -10.34 14.61 23.53
CA VAL A 188 -10.78 14.81 24.90
C VAL A 188 -9.65 15.34 25.80
N LEU A 189 -8.52 14.61 25.85
CA LEU A 189 -7.38 14.94 26.71
C LEU A 189 -6.51 16.07 26.16
N ARG A 190 -6.73 16.50 24.92
CA ARG A 190 -5.99 17.57 24.24
C ARG A 190 -4.47 17.37 24.29
N GLY A 191 -4.02 16.10 24.15
CA GLY A 191 -2.61 15.71 24.20
C GLY A 191 -1.78 16.15 22.99
N GLY A 192 -2.40 16.90 22.05
CA GLY A 192 -1.72 17.44 20.88
C GLY A 192 -1.00 16.38 20.06
N ILE A 193 0.21 16.68 19.60
CA ILE A 193 1.01 15.80 18.74
C ILE A 193 1.48 14.53 19.47
N VAL A 194 1.68 14.59 20.78
CA VAL A 194 2.05 13.41 21.59
C VAL A 194 0.87 12.45 21.70
N GLY A 195 -0.35 12.98 21.87
CA GLY A 195 -1.57 12.19 21.86
C GLY A 195 -1.75 11.44 20.53
N ALA A 196 -1.60 12.14 19.41
CA ALA A 196 -1.67 11.56 18.06
C ALA A 196 -0.60 10.49 17.83
N ALA A 197 0.66 10.78 18.16
CA ALA A 197 1.75 9.80 18.04
C ALA A 197 1.48 8.54 18.89
N SER A 198 0.97 8.72 20.12
CA SER A 198 0.65 7.61 21.02
C SER A 198 -0.50 6.74 20.48
N ALA A 199 -1.55 7.35 19.95
CA ALA A 199 -2.66 6.64 19.32
C ALA A 199 -2.18 5.78 18.13
N THR A 200 -1.37 6.37 17.26
CA THR A 200 -0.79 5.69 16.10
C THR A 200 0.09 4.51 16.53
N VAL A 201 0.98 4.71 17.49
CA VAL A 201 1.89 3.65 17.98
C VAL A 201 1.12 2.49 18.61
N ILE A 202 0.15 2.76 19.46
CA ILE A 202 -0.65 1.70 20.10
C ILE A 202 -1.41 0.90 19.05
N SER A 203 -1.98 1.56 18.04
CA SER A 203 -2.65 0.88 16.93
C SER A 203 -1.69 0.01 16.12
N GLN A 204 -0.47 0.48 15.85
CA GLN A 204 0.58 -0.27 15.18
C GLN A 204 1.04 -1.47 16.02
N MET A 205 1.08 -1.35 17.35
CA MET A 205 1.36 -2.49 18.24
C MET A 205 0.26 -3.55 18.15
N VAL A 206 -1.01 -3.15 18.11
CA VAL A 206 -2.12 -4.08 17.92
C VAL A 206 -1.99 -4.82 16.58
N GLY A 207 -1.69 -4.10 15.49
CA GLY A 207 -1.55 -4.67 14.15
C GLY A 207 -0.26 -5.45 13.91
N GLY A 208 0.84 -5.11 14.61
CA GLY A 208 2.16 -5.72 14.41
C GLY A 208 2.52 -6.77 15.46
N VAL A 209 2.25 -6.51 16.74
CA VAL A 209 2.60 -7.43 17.84
C VAL A 209 1.47 -8.44 18.09
N GLY A 210 0.21 -8.02 17.96
CA GLY A 210 -0.95 -8.90 18.13
C GLY A 210 -0.88 -10.19 17.30
N PRO A 211 -0.62 -10.13 15.99
CA PRO A 211 -0.44 -11.31 15.15
C PRO A 211 0.68 -12.24 15.59
N MET A 212 1.76 -11.74 16.22
CA MET A 212 2.84 -12.59 16.72
C MET A 212 2.31 -13.61 17.74
N PHE A 213 1.46 -13.17 18.66
CA PHE A 213 0.86 -14.08 19.65
C PHE A 213 0.02 -15.17 19.00
N TYR A 214 -0.70 -14.82 17.91
CA TYR A 214 -1.47 -15.80 17.15
C TYR A 214 -0.56 -16.87 16.52
N PHE A 215 0.51 -16.47 15.84
CA PHE A 215 1.42 -17.40 15.16
C PHE A 215 2.32 -18.18 16.10
N PHE A 216 2.64 -17.64 17.30
CA PHE A 216 3.36 -18.39 18.35
C PHE A 216 2.52 -19.50 18.98
N ASN A 217 1.20 -19.37 18.97
CA ASN A 217 0.33 -20.40 19.50
C ASN A 217 0.31 -21.60 18.53
N ARG A 218 1.00 -22.70 18.93
CA ARG A 218 1.08 -23.94 18.13
C ARG A 218 -0.27 -24.64 17.87
N LYS A 219 -1.31 -24.29 18.62
CA LYS A 219 -2.67 -24.83 18.45
C LYS A 219 -3.48 -24.04 17.41
N ASN A 220 -2.91 -22.99 16.81
CA ASN A 220 -3.60 -22.23 15.79
C ASN A 220 -3.86 -23.09 14.53
N SER A 221 -4.90 -22.77 13.81
CA SER A 221 -5.30 -23.49 12.58
C SER A 221 -4.70 -22.86 11.31
N SER A 222 -3.59 -22.12 11.44
CA SER A 222 -2.87 -21.50 10.33
C SER A 222 -2.10 -22.53 9.52
N LEU A 223 -1.84 -22.22 8.25
CA LEU A 223 -0.97 -23.02 7.42
C LEU A 223 0.52 -22.84 7.82
N LEU A 224 0.88 -21.64 8.29
CA LEU A 224 2.25 -21.30 8.71
C LEU A 224 2.36 -21.25 10.23
N HIS A 225 3.52 -21.70 10.74
CA HIS A 225 3.84 -21.71 12.17
C HIS A 225 5.27 -21.20 12.41
N PHE A 226 5.47 -20.53 13.55
CA PHE A 226 6.82 -20.16 13.96
C PHE A 226 7.63 -21.39 14.40
N VAL A 227 8.80 -21.50 13.79
CA VAL A 227 9.82 -22.50 14.10
C VAL A 227 11.14 -21.80 14.39
N ARG A 228 12.12 -22.54 14.92
CA ARG A 228 13.46 -21.97 15.11
C ARG A 228 14.08 -21.65 13.73
N PRO A 229 14.31 -20.38 13.40
CA PRO A 229 14.74 -20.00 12.07
C PRO A 229 16.18 -20.41 11.78
N LYS A 230 16.42 -20.88 10.56
CA LYS A 230 17.77 -21.00 10.00
C LYS A 230 17.99 -19.82 9.07
N PHE A 231 18.92 -18.95 9.39
CA PHE A 231 19.17 -17.75 8.60
C PHE A 231 19.77 -18.09 7.23
N SER A 232 19.27 -17.44 6.19
CA SER A 232 19.77 -17.52 4.83
C SER A 232 19.76 -16.12 4.18
N ALA A 233 20.93 -15.50 4.06
CA ALA A 233 21.07 -14.20 3.40
C ALA A 233 20.57 -14.22 1.96
N LYS A 234 20.75 -15.35 1.24
CA LYS A 234 20.25 -15.54 -0.13
C LYS A 234 18.71 -15.47 -0.21
N ALA A 235 18.04 -16.13 0.75
CA ALA A 235 16.58 -16.12 0.79
C ALA A 235 16.03 -14.74 1.18
N LEU A 236 16.66 -14.07 2.17
CA LEU A 236 16.31 -12.70 2.54
C LEU A 236 16.52 -11.74 1.37
N GLY A 237 17.67 -11.79 0.70
CA GLY A 237 17.96 -10.97 -0.48
C GLY A 237 16.95 -11.21 -1.61
N LYS A 238 16.54 -12.47 -1.84
CA LYS A 238 15.51 -12.80 -2.83
C LYS A 238 14.15 -12.22 -2.45
N ALA A 239 13.76 -12.29 -1.17
CA ALA A 239 12.51 -11.70 -0.69
C ALA A 239 12.52 -10.17 -0.83
N CYS A 240 13.60 -9.50 -0.42
CA CYS A 240 13.76 -8.05 -0.58
C CYS A 240 13.73 -7.63 -2.05
N ALA A 241 14.49 -8.31 -2.92
CA ALA A 241 14.49 -8.02 -4.35
C ALA A 241 13.11 -8.23 -4.97
N ASN A 242 12.39 -9.27 -4.54
CA ASN A 242 11.05 -9.57 -5.05
C ASN A 242 10.00 -8.56 -4.59
N GLY A 243 10.12 -8.01 -3.38
CA GLY A 243 9.21 -6.98 -2.87
C GLY A 243 9.68 -5.55 -3.12
N SER A 244 10.80 -5.34 -3.83
CA SER A 244 11.36 -4.01 -4.08
C SER A 244 10.41 -3.09 -4.87
N SER A 245 9.47 -3.65 -5.64
CA SER A 245 8.41 -2.91 -6.32
C SER A 245 7.57 -2.07 -5.38
N GLU A 246 7.28 -2.58 -4.17
CA GLU A 246 6.50 -1.86 -3.17
C GLU A 246 7.28 -0.69 -2.58
N LEU A 247 8.57 -0.90 -2.30
CA LEU A 247 9.47 0.17 -1.86
C LEU A 247 9.57 1.27 -2.92
N MET A 248 9.78 0.89 -4.19
CA MET A 248 9.84 1.82 -5.31
C MET A 248 8.55 2.62 -5.47
N THR A 249 7.39 1.96 -5.40
CA THR A 249 6.08 2.61 -5.50
C THR A 249 5.91 3.68 -4.43
N ASN A 250 6.17 3.35 -3.17
CA ASN A 250 5.94 4.26 -2.05
C ASN A 250 6.91 5.45 -2.03
N LEU A 251 8.20 5.22 -2.29
CA LEU A 251 9.19 6.30 -2.39
C LEU A 251 8.90 7.21 -3.58
N SER A 252 8.56 6.64 -4.73
CA SER A 252 8.22 7.40 -5.93
C SER A 252 6.97 8.26 -5.71
N ALA A 253 5.94 7.71 -5.06
CA ALA A 253 4.70 8.45 -4.78
C ALA A 253 4.95 9.73 -3.98
N SER A 254 5.84 9.70 -2.98
CA SER A 254 6.20 10.88 -2.20
C SER A 254 6.90 11.96 -3.04
N LEU A 255 7.85 11.56 -3.89
CA LEU A 255 8.56 12.48 -4.79
C LEU A 255 7.62 13.10 -5.82
N VAL A 256 6.77 12.28 -6.42
CA VAL A 256 5.82 12.71 -7.45
C VAL A 256 4.76 13.63 -6.86
N SER A 257 4.25 13.33 -5.65
CA SER A 257 3.31 14.21 -4.96
C SER A 257 3.90 15.60 -4.71
N ALA A 258 5.17 15.69 -4.29
CA ALA A 258 5.87 16.96 -4.15
C ALA A 258 5.98 17.71 -5.49
N LEU A 259 6.26 17.00 -6.59
CA LEU A 259 6.34 17.58 -7.93
C LEU A 259 4.97 18.12 -8.41
N TYR A 260 3.89 17.36 -8.17
CA TYR A 260 2.51 17.84 -8.46
C TYR A 260 2.22 19.15 -7.72
N ASN A 261 2.51 19.19 -6.42
CA ASN A 261 2.28 20.38 -5.60
C ASN A 261 3.08 21.60 -6.12
N LEU A 262 4.34 21.40 -6.52
CA LEU A 262 5.18 22.46 -7.09
C LEU A 262 4.62 22.98 -8.42
N GLN A 263 4.19 22.09 -9.31
CA GLN A 263 3.62 22.48 -10.60
C GLN A 263 2.26 23.17 -10.44
N LEU A 264 1.38 22.63 -9.58
CA LEU A 264 0.07 23.20 -9.31
C LEU A 264 0.17 24.58 -8.66
N MET A 265 1.12 24.76 -7.72
CA MET A 265 1.37 26.05 -7.11
C MET A 265 1.77 27.12 -8.16
N LYS A 266 2.55 26.71 -9.18
CA LYS A 266 2.96 27.62 -10.28
C LYS A 266 1.83 27.92 -11.27
N LEU A 267 0.97 26.93 -11.58
CA LEU A 267 -0.05 27.02 -12.62
C LEU A 267 -1.36 27.62 -12.12
N ILE A 268 -1.81 27.24 -10.94
CA ILE A 268 -3.14 27.55 -10.39
C ILE A 268 -3.04 28.24 -9.04
N GLY A 269 -1.93 28.06 -8.31
CA GLY A 269 -1.77 28.54 -6.94
C GLY A 269 -2.33 27.56 -5.90
N ALA A 270 -2.76 28.11 -4.75
CA ALA A 270 -3.22 27.33 -3.60
C ALA A 270 -4.44 26.44 -3.89
N ASP A 271 -5.33 26.90 -4.75
CA ASP A 271 -6.55 26.17 -5.14
C ASP A 271 -6.23 24.89 -5.90
N GLY A 272 -5.20 24.91 -6.76
CA GLY A 272 -4.72 23.72 -7.45
C GLY A 272 -4.18 22.67 -6.49
N VAL A 273 -3.41 23.08 -5.49
CA VAL A 273 -2.87 22.19 -4.45
C VAL A 273 -3.99 21.62 -3.59
N ALA A 274 -5.00 22.42 -3.24
CA ALA A 274 -6.17 21.97 -2.48
C ALA A 274 -7.00 20.96 -3.27
N ALA A 275 -7.27 21.21 -4.55
CA ALA A 275 -7.97 20.28 -5.43
C ALA A 275 -7.21 18.95 -5.54
N TYR A 276 -5.89 19.00 -5.74
CA TYR A 276 -5.05 17.80 -5.80
C TYR A 276 -5.08 16.98 -4.50
N GLY A 277 -5.12 17.63 -3.33
CA GLY A 277 -5.32 16.97 -2.06
C GLY A 277 -6.58 16.11 -2.02
N VAL A 278 -7.72 16.66 -2.54
CA VAL A 278 -8.96 15.89 -2.65
C VAL A 278 -8.81 14.71 -3.59
N LEU A 279 -8.16 14.91 -4.76
CA LEU A 279 -7.90 13.85 -5.72
C LEU A 279 -7.08 12.71 -5.11
N MET A 280 -6.08 13.03 -4.29
CA MET A 280 -5.23 12.03 -3.63
C MET A 280 -6.02 11.18 -2.63
N TYR A 281 -6.88 11.78 -1.80
CA TYR A 281 -7.72 11.03 -0.87
C TYR A 281 -8.71 10.12 -1.59
N VAL A 282 -9.42 10.68 -2.56
CA VAL A 282 -10.39 9.92 -3.37
C VAL A 282 -9.67 8.83 -4.16
N GLY A 283 -8.58 9.17 -4.84
CA GLY A 283 -7.79 8.25 -5.64
C GLY A 283 -7.27 7.06 -4.83
N PHE A 284 -6.82 7.30 -3.59
CA PHE A 284 -6.31 6.24 -2.73
C PHE A 284 -7.41 5.24 -2.32
N ILE A 285 -8.63 5.72 -2.00
CA ILE A 285 -9.76 4.85 -1.67
C ILE A 285 -10.15 3.97 -2.88
N PHE A 286 -10.21 4.55 -4.08
CA PHE A 286 -10.53 3.79 -5.29
C PHE A 286 -9.42 2.82 -5.67
N ALA A 287 -8.14 3.22 -5.58
CA ALA A 287 -7.00 2.36 -5.86
C ALA A 287 -6.88 1.20 -4.86
N ALA A 288 -7.37 1.37 -3.62
CA ALA A 288 -7.35 0.33 -2.59
C ALA A 288 -8.05 -0.97 -3.02
N VAL A 289 -9.07 -0.87 -3.89
CA VAL A 289 -9.77 -2.04 -4.46
C VAL A 289 -8.79 -2.88 -5.31
N PHE A 290 -8.02 -2.24 -6.17
CA PHE A 290 -7.05 -2.92 -7.04
C PHE A 290 -5.86 -3.45 -6.28
N ILE A 291 -5.36 -2.68 -5.30
CA ILE A 291 -4.25 -3.08 -4.41
C ILE A 291 -4.67 -4.30 -3.59
N GLY A 292 -5.83 -4.27 -2.96
CA GLY A 292 -6.36 -5.39 -2.18
C GLY A 292 -6.60 -6.64 -3.00
N TYR A 293 -7.11 -6.48 -4.24
CA TYR A 293 -7.25 -7.57 -5.19
C TYR A 293 -5.90 -8.22 -5.53
N ALA A 294 -4.93 -7.40 -5.90
CA ALA A 294 -3.59 -7.84 -6.27
C ALA A 294 -2.88 -8.57 -5.12
N GLN A 295 -2.94 -8.01 -3.91
CA GLN A 295 -2.39 -8.65 -2.70
C GLN A 295 -3.08 -9.97 -2.36
N GLY A 296 -4.40 -10.04 -2.54
CA GLY A 296 -5.17 -11.26 -2.31
C GLY A 296 -4.84 -12.37 -3.29
N CYS A 297 -4.60 -12.04 -4.56
CA CYS A 297 -4.26 -13.01 -5.60
C CYS A 297 -2.80 -13.48 -5.55
N ALA A 298 -1.87 -12.65 -5.09
CA ALA A 298 -0.44 -12.93 -5.17
C ALA A 298 -0.04 -14.27 -4.51
N PRO A 299 -0.46 -14.62 -3.29
CA PRO A 299 -0.12 -15.92 -2.69
C PRO A 299 -0.71 -17.12 -3.43
N ILE A 300 -1.92 -16.99 -4.02
CA ILE A 300 -2.55 -18.05 -4.81
C ILE A 300 -1.72 -18.32 -6.07
N ILE A 301 -1.35 -17.26 -6.78
CA ILE A 301 -0.52 -17.32 -7.99
C ILE A 301 0.84 -17.93 -7.66
N SER A 302 1.49 -17.45 -6.58
CA SER A 302 2.79 -17.98 -6.14
C SER A 302 2.73 -19.46 -5.78
N TYR A 303 1.65 -19.91 -5.11
CA TYR A 303 1.46 -21.31 -4.75
C TYR A 303 1.36 -22.18 -6.01
N HIS A 304 0.48 -21.84 -6.95
CA HIS A 304 0.31 -22.62 -8.18
C HIS A 304 1.54 -22.57 -9.08
N TYR A 305 2.28 -21.46 -9.06
CA TYR A 305 3.57 -21.39 -9.73
C TYR A 305 4.59 -22.37 -9.11
N GLY A 306 4.67 -22.44 -7.79
CA GLY A 306 5.53 -23.40 -7.07
C GLY A 306 5.10 -24.85 -7.28
N ALA A 307 3.79 -25.10 -7.43
CA ALA A 307 3.22 -26.42 -7.69
C ALA A 307 3.27 -26.83 -9.20
N GLU A 308 3.85 -25.99 -10.07
CA GLU A 308 3.88 -26.17 -11.54
C GLU A 308 2.49 -26.38 -12.17
N ASN A 309 1.44 -25.87 -11.51
CA ASN A 309 0.06 -25.98 -12.00
C ASN A 309 -0.25 -24.84 -12.99
N HIS A 310 0.22 -25.04 -14.22
CA HIS A 310 0.10 -24.04 -15.29
C HIS A 310 -1.36 -23.80 -15.72
N ASP A 311 -2.23 -24.80 -15.63
CA ASP A 311 -3.65 -24.64 -15.97
C ASP A 311 -4.35 -23.70 -15.01
N GLU A 312 -4.05 -23.80 -13.71
CA GLU A 312 -4.61 -22.89 -12.74
C GLU A 312 -3.99 -21.48 -12.83
N LEU A 313 -2.71 -21.36 -13.19
CA LEU A 313 -2.09 -20.07 -13.49
C LEU A 313 -2.79 -19.35 -14.64
N LYS A 314 -3.09 -20.05 -15.74
CA LYS A 314 -3.88 -19.51 -16.88
C LYS A 314 -5.28 -19.10 -16.46
N ASN A 315 -5.95 -19.95 -15.67
CA ASN A 315 -7.27 -19.67 -15.12
C ASN A 315 -7.28 -18.40 -14.27
N LEU A 316 -6.35 -18.28 -13.33
CA LEU A 316 -6.20 -17.12 -12.44
C LEU A 316 -5.87 -15.85 -13.22
N PHE A 317 -4.93 -15.91 -14.16
CA PHE A 317 -4.55 -14.76 -14.97
C PHE A 317 -5.74 -14.24 -15.78
N ARG A 318 -6.42 -15.14 -16.53
CA ARG A 318 -7.57 -14.76 -17.35
C ARG A 318 -8.72 -14.17 -16.53
N LYS A 319 -9.03 -14.79 -15.39
CA LYS A 319 -10.06 -14.27 -14.48
C LYS A 319 -9.69 -12.92 -13.89
N SER A 320 -8.43 -12.75 -13.51
CA SER A 320 -7.94 -11.47 -12.96
C SER A 320 -8.07 -10.35 -13.97
N ILE A 321 -7.62 -10.55 -15.21
CA ILE A 321 -7.77 -9.54 -16.27
C ILE A 321 -9.24 -9.17 -16.49
N THR A 322 -10.15 -10.16 -16.53
CA THR A 322 -11.59 -9.90 -16.69
C THR A 322 -12.17 -9.13 -15.49
N MET A 323 -11.82 -9.53 -14.26
CA MET A 323 -12.31 -8.86 -13.05
C MET A 323 -11.79 -7.43 -12.93
N LEU A 324 -10.53 -7.19 -13.30
CA LEU A 324 -9.92 -5.86 -13.28
C LEU A 324 -10.54 -4.94 -14.34
N ALA A 325 -10.89 -5.49 -15.53
CA ALA A 325 -11.62 -4.72 -16.54
C ALA A 325 -13.01 -4.29 -16.02
N ILE A 326 -13.77 -5.22 -15.41
CA ILE A 326 -15.08 -4.91 -14.82
C ILE A 326 -14.94 -3.91 -13.67
N ALA A 327 -13.98 -4.14 -12.76
CA ALA A 327 -13.73 -3.24 -11.65
C ALA A 327 -13.28 -1.85 -12.11
N GLY A 328 -12.42 -1.77 -13.13
CA GLY A 328 -11.97 -0.50 -13.72
C GLY A 328 -13.12 0.33 -14.26
N VAL A 329 -14.01 -0.29 -15.03
CA VAL A 329 -15.22 0.37 -15.55
C VAL A 329 -16.14 0.80 -14.40
N ALA A 330 -16.35 -0.06 -13.41
CA ALA A 330 -17.18 0.25 -12.25
C ALA A 330 -16.59 1.41 -11.42
N MET A 331 -15.27 1.42 -11.18
CA MET A 331 -14.58 2.51 -10.47
C MET A 331 -14.62 3.82 -11.26
N PHE A 332 -14.38 3.77 -12.56
CA PHE A 332 -14.52 4.94 -13.44
C PHE A 332 -15.93 5.53 -13.39
N ALA A 333 -16.95 4.69 -13.61
CA ALA A 333 -18.35 5.13 -13.57
C ALA A 333 -18.72 5.71 -12.19
N SER A 334 -18.32 5.04 -11.11
CA SER A 334 -18.55 5.52 -9.75
C SER A 334 -17.86 6.87 -9.50
N ALA A 335 -16.61 7.03 -9.93
CA ALA A 335 -15.87 8.28 -9.78
C ALA A 335 -16.51 9.43 -10.58
N GLN A 336 -16.99 9.16 -11.81
CA GLN A 336 -17.72 10.16 -12.62
C GLN A 336 -19.01 10.61 -11.95
N LEU A 337 -19.81 9.65 -11.43
CA LEU A 337 -21.08 9.96 -10.76
C LEU A 337 -20.88 10.65 -9.42
N MET A 338 -19.80 10.31 -8.70
CA MET A 338 -19.51 10.87 -7.38
C MET A 338 -18.64 12.13 -7.42
N ALA A 339 -18.15 12.57 -8.58
CA ALA A 339 -17.26 13.73 -8.67
C ALA A 339 -17.86 14.98 -8.04
N THR A 340 -19.10 15.35 -8.39
CA THR A 340 -19.80 16.50 -7.83
C THR A 340 -20.08 16.36 -6.33
N PRO A 341 -20.68 15.27 -5.80
CA PRO A 341 -20.90 15.13 -4.37
C PRO A 341 -19.58 15.07 -3.57
N LEU A 342 -18.52 14.47 -4.09
CA LEU A 342 -17.22 14.44 -3.43
C LEU A 342 -16.58 15.84 -3.40
N ALA A 343 -16.55 16.55 -4.52
CA ALA A 343 -16.05 17.93 -4.55
C ALA A 343 -16.83 18.83 -3.56
N LYS A 344 -18.15 18.71 -3.54
CA LYS A 344 -18.99 19.45 -2.59
C LYS A 344 -18.72 19.08 -1.14
N MET A 345 -18.45 17.82 -0.83
CA MET A 345 -18.16 17.35 0.52
C MET A 345 -16.84 17.92 1.05
N PHE A 346 -15.80 17.98 0.21
CA PHE A 346 -14.47 18.42 0.64
C PHE A 346 -14.26 19.92 0.56
N VAL A 347 -14.77 20.56 -0.50
CA VAL A 347 -14.47 21.97 -0.83
C VAL A 347 -15.71 22.79 -1.18
N GLY A 348 -16.90 22.37 -0.76
CA GLY A 348 -18.18 23.03 -1.07
C GLY A 348 -18.37 24.42 -0.44
N TYR A 349 -17.43 24.88 0.37
CA TYR A 349 -17.38 26.22 0.94
C TYR A 349 -16.89 27.28 -0.05
N ASP A 350 -16.26 26.88 -1.16
CA ASP A 350 -15.78 27.74 -2.24
C ASP A 350 -16.24 27.19 -3.60
N THR A 351 -17.02 27.96 -4.33
CA THR A 351 -17.65 27.52 -5.59
C THR A 351 -16.61 27.31 -6.70
N GLY A 352 -15.62 28.20 -6.80
CA GLY A 352 -14.58 28.11 -7.82
C GLY A 352 -13.67 26.89 -7.60
N LEU A 353 -13.25 26.67 -6.35
CA LEU A 353 -12.47 25.50 -5.97
C LEU A 353 -13.27 24.19 -6.13
N MET A 354 -14.59 24.22 -5.86
CA MET A 354 -15.46 23.06 -6.04
C MET A 354 -15.57 22.68 -7.53
N GLU A 355 -15.77 23.65 -8.43
CA GLU A 355 -15.85 23.41 -9.88
C GLU A 355 -14.50 22.89 -10.42
N LEU A 356 -13.37 23.48 -9.99
CA LEU A 356 -12.03 23.03 -10.33
C LEU A 356 -11.80 21.56 -9.88
N THR A 357 -12.17 21.25 -8.64
CA THR A 357 -12.01 19.91 -8.05
C THR A 357 -12.89 18.88 -8.75
N GLU A 358 -14.13 19.22 -9.07
CA GLU A 358 -15.05 18.35 -9.82
C GLU A 358 -14.50 18.05 -11.21
N HIS A 359 -14.04 19.08 -11.93
CA HIS A 359 -13.43 18.92 -13.25
C HIS A 359 -12.19 18.02 -13.17
N ALA A 360 -11.29 18.31 -12.24
CA ALA A 360 -10.08 17.51 -12.02
C ALA A 360 -10.39 16.05 -11.69
N LEU A 361 -11.39 15.79 -10.81
CA LEU A 361 -11.81 14.41 -10.48
C LEU A 361 -12.34 13.66 -11.71
N LYS A 362 -13.12 14.31 -12.56
CA LYS A 362 -13.65 13.70 -13.79
C LYS A 362 -12.52 13.29 -14.75
N LEU A 363 -11.50 14.13 -14.91
CA LEU A 363 -10.34 13.81 -15.75
C LEU A 363 -9.47 12.72 -15.11
N TYR A 364 -9.19 12.85 -13.83
CA TYR A 364 -8.40 11.86 -13.08
C TYR A 364 -9.04 10.47 -13.10
N ALA A 365 -10.37 10.38 -13.09
CA ALA A 365 -11.10 9.11 -13.04
C ALA A 365 -10.78 8.16 -14.21
N PHE A 366 -10.35 8.67 -15.37
CA PHE A 366 -9.90 7.83 -16.49
C PHE A 366 -8.72 6.93 -16.12
N SER A 367 -7.91 7.32 -15.13
CA SER A 367 -6.82 6.49 -14.64
C SER A 367 -7.29 5.16 -14.05
N PHE A 368 -8.50 5.09 -13.49
CA PHE A 368 -9.05 3.86 -12.89
C PHE A 368 -9.35 2.77 -13.91
N LEU A 369 -9.53 3.12 -15.19
CA LEU A 369 -9.65 2.13 -16.27
C LEU A 369 -8.35 1.36 -16.52
N LEU A 370 -7.20 1.92 -16.14
CA LEU A 370 -5.88 1.45 -16.51
C LEU A 370 -5.06 0.97 -15.31
N CYS A 371 -5.14 1.68 -14.17
CA CYS A 371 -4.25 1.46 -13.03
C CYS A 371 -4.35 0.04 -12.44
N GLY A 372 -5.54 -0.56 -12.47
CA GLY A 372 -5.77 -1.91 -11.95
C GLY A 372 -4.92 -2.95 -12.67
N PHE A 373 -4.78 -2.86 -13.99
CA PHE A 373 -3.95 -3.76 -14.79
C PHE A 373 -2.46 -3.62 -14.45
N ASN A 374 -1.98 -2.39 -14.25
CA ASN A 374 -0.59 -2.12 -13.93
C ASN A 374 -0.23 -2.59 -12.51
N ILE A 375 -1.10 -2.32 -11.53
CA ILE A 375 -0.95 -2.79 -10.14
C ILE A 375 -0.90 -4.32 -10.13
N PHE A 376 -1.84 -4.96 -10.81
CA PHE A 376 -1.89 -6.42 -10.90
C PHE A 376 -0.67 -6.99 -11.63
N SER A 377 -0.22 -6.40 -12.75
CA SER A 377 0.93 -6.87 -13.50
C SER A 377 2.21 -6.86 -12.66
N SER A 378 2.44 -5.80 -11.90
CA SER A 378 3.56 -5.74 -10.95
C SER A 378 3.45 -6.83 -9.88
N ALA A 379 2.30 -6.94 -9.22
CA ALA A 379 2.05 -7.96 -8.20
C ALA A 379 2.11 -9.38 -8.76
N PHE A 380 1.68 -9.58 -10.00
CA PHE A 380 1.76 -10.87 -10.71
C PHE A 380 3.20 -11.32 -10.91
N PHE A 381 4.10 -10.43 -11.35
CA PHE A 381 5.52 -10.76 -11.45
C PHE A 381 6.18 -10.94 -10.09
N THR A 382 5.77 -10.21 -9.06
CA THR A 382 6.17 -10.49 -7.67
C THR A 382 5.74 -11.90 -7.26
N ALA A 383 4.50 -12.28 -7.57
CA ALA A 383 3.97 -13.62 -7.29
C ALA A 383 4.72 -14.73 -8.04
N LEU A 384 5.17 -14.47 -9.27
CA LEU A 384 6.05 -15.36 -10.04
C LEU A 384 7.51 -15.32 -9.58
N ASN A 385 7.81 -14.65 -8.47
CA ASN A 385 9.15 -14.44 -7.93
C ASN A 385 10.14 -13.80 -8.93
N ASN A 386 9.63 -12.92 -9.78
CA ASN A 386 10.43 -12.09 -10.68
C ASN A 386 10.38 -10.61 -10.24
N GLY A 387 11.05 -10.30 -9.14
CA GLY A 387 11.09 -8.97 -8.56
C GLY A 387 11.68 -7.90 -9.49
N ALA A 388 12.60 -8.28 -10.39
CA ALA A 388 13.21 -7.34 -11.33
C ALA A 388 12.18 -6.74 -12.30
N ILE A 389 11.32 -7.59 -12.88
CA ILE A 389 10.25 -7.12 -13.80
C ILE A 389 9.21 -6.34 -13.00
N SER A 390 8.82 -6.82 -11.83
CA SER A 390 7.87 -6.13 -10.95
C SER A 390 8.36 -4.73 -10.57
N ALA A 391 9.62 -4.62 -10.12
CA ALA A 391 10.24 -3.34 -9.79
C ALA A 391 10.35 -2.40 -11.00
N ALA A 392 10.68 -2.94 -12.19
CA ALA A 392 10.73 -2.14 -13.40
C ALA A 392 9.37 -1.55 -13.77
N ILE A 393 8.29 -2.35 -13.71
CA ILE A 393 6.91 -1.88 -13.95
C ILE A 393 6.56 -0.78 -12.95
N SER A 394 6.80 -1.02 -11.66
CA SER A 394 6.48 -0.05 -10.61
C SER A 394 7.28 1.25 -10.76
N PHE A 395 8.58 1.16 -10.99
CA PHE A 395 9.45 2.34 -11.15
C PHE A 395 9.07 3.19 -12.37
N LEU A 396 8.87 2.54 -13.52
CA LEU A 396 8.47 3.24 -14.74
C LEU A 396 7.11 3.91 -14.55
N ARG A 397 6.13 3.18 -13.98
CA ARG A 397 4.77 3.67 -13.75
C ARG A 397 4.72 4.83 -12.77
N THR A 398 5.32 4.67 -11.59
CA THR A 398 5.13 5.60 -10.47
C THR A 398 6.14 6.74 -10.43
N LEU A 399 7.27 6.62 -11.10
CA LEU A 399 8.26 7.68 -11.15
C LEU A 399 8.43 8.23 -12.57
N VAL A 400 8.96 7.42 -13.48
CA VAL A 400 9.43 7.92 -14.79
C VAL A 400 8.29 8.54 -15.59
N PHE A 401 7.20 7.79 -15.80
CA PHE A 401 6.09 8.28 -16.62
C PHE A 401 5.29 9.38 -15.93
N GLN A 402 5.16 9.34 -14.59
CA GLN A 402 4.48 10.42 -13.88
C GLN A 402 5.28 11.71 -13.86
N VAL A 403 6.60 11.65 -13.59
CA VAL A 403 7.47 12.83 -13.64
C VAL A 403 7.45 13.44 -15.03
N PHE A 404 7.60 12.61 -16.08
CA PHE A 404 7.51 13.09 -17.45
C PHE A 404 6.16 13.77 -17.74
N ALA A 405 5.06 13.12 -17.40
CA ALA A 405 3.73 13.62 -17.67
C ALA A 405 3.43 14.94 -16.93
N VAL A 406 3.78 15.03 -15.64
CA VAL A 406 3.56 16.24 -14.82
C VAL A 406 4.37 17.44 -15.33
N LEU A 407 5.57 17.19 -15.92
CA LEU A 407 6.39 18.27 -16.47
C LEU A 407 6.01 18.67 -17.89
N VAL A 408 5.62 17.70 -18.73
CA VAL A 408 5.46 17.93 -20.17
C VAL A 408 3.99 18.22 -20.56
N LEU A 409 3.02 17.49 -20.02
CA LEU A 409 1.62 17.66 -20.43
C LEU A 409 1.06 19.07 -20.16
N PRO A 410 1.38 19.75 -19.05
CA PRO A 410 0.91 21.13 -18.85
C PRO A 410 1.46 22.11 -19.87
N MET A 411 2.56 21.80 -20.56
CA MET A 411 3.10 22.65 -21.64
C MET A 411 2.26 22.58 -22.93
N VAL A 412 1.42 21.55 -23.07
CA VAL A 412 0.62 21.28 -24.28
C VAL A 412 -0.86 21.44 -24.01
N LEU A 413 -1.33 21.05 -22.83
CA LEU A 413 -2.75 21.00 -22.44
C LEU A 413 -3.07 21.96 -21.29
N ASP A 414 -2.18 22.91 -20.99
CA ASP A 414 -2.34 23.85 -19.87
C ASP A 414 -2.70 23.11 -18.55
N ILE A 415 -3.67 23.64 -17.81
CA ILE A 415 -4.11 23.09 -16.51
C ILE A 415 -4.61 21.64 -16.64
N ASP A 416 -5.32 21.31 -17.71
CA ASP A 416 -5.84 19.95 -17.90
C ASP A 416 -4.71 18.92 -18.07
N GLY A 417 -3.55 19.34 -18.57
CA GLY A 417 -2.38 18.49 -18.69
C GLY A 417 -1.92 17.89 -17.37
N ILE A 418 -2.07 18.64 -16.26
CA ILE A 418 -1.67 18.13 -14.95
C ILE A 418 -2.67 17.10 -14.40
N TRP A 419 -3.97 17.29 -14.69
CA TRP A 419 -5.01 16.33 -14.32
C TRP A 419 -4.96 15.04 -15.13
N TYR A 420 -4.57 15.13 -16.41
CA TYR A 420 -4.34 13.97 -17.28
C TYR A 420 -2.98 13.28 -17.04
N ALA A 421 -2.07 13.87 -16.28
CA ALA A 421 -0.72 13.33 -16.12
C ALA A 421 -0.69 11.90 -15.60
N LEU A 422 -1.55 11.56 -14.60
CA LEU A 422 -1.68 10.19 -14.13
C LEU A 422 -2.26 9.26 -15.20
N VAL A 423 -3.26 9.71 -15.95
CA VAL A 423 -3.89 8.91 -17.03
C VAL A 423 -2.87 8.54 -18.08
N PHE A 424 -2.05 9.51 -18.51
CA PHE A 424 -0.96 9.29 -19.45
C PHE A 424 0.07 8.31 -18.91
N ALA A 425 0.50 8.50 -17.64
CA ALA A 425 1.46 7.62 -16.99
C ALA A 425 0.95 6.17 -16.90
N GLU A 426 -0.33 5.99 -16.55
CA GLU A 426 -0.95 4.67 -16.50
C GLU A 426 -1.09 4.03 -17.89
N ALA A 427 -1.41 4.82 -18.93
CA ALA A 427 -1.47 4.33 -20.30
C ALA A 427 -0.08 3.88 -20.82
N ALA A 428 0.96 4.68 -20.60
CA ALA A 428 2.33 4.33 -20.95
C ALA A 428 2.81 3.08 -20.18
N ALA A 429 2.50 3.00 -18.88
CA ALA A 429 2.81 1.84 -18.07
C ALA A 429 2.07 0.58 -18.53
N LEU A 430 0.83 0.71 -18.99
CA LEU A 430 0.05 -0.42 -19.50
C LEU A 430 0.69 -1.02 -20.76
N LEU A 431 1.21 -0.18 -21.65
CA LEU A 431 1.93 -0.67 -22.83
C LEU A 431 3.18 -1.49 -22.45
N VAL A 432 3.95 -0.99 -21.46
CA VAL A 432 5.11 -1.71 -20.93
C VAL A 432 4.70 -2.99 -20.24
N SER A 433 3.68 -2.95 -19.39
CA SER A 433 3.15 -4.11 -18.66
C SER A 433 2.66 -5.18 -19.64
N ALA A 434 1.90 -4.80 -20.67
CA ALA A 434 1.40 -5.72 -21.70
C ALA A 434 2.54 -6.35 -22.51
N ALA A 435 3.56 -5.57 -22.89
CA ALA A 435 4.74 -6.06 -23.59
C ALA A 435 5.53 -7.07 -22.75
N LEU A 436 5.73 -6.78 -21.44
CA LEU A 436 6.44 -7.66 -20.52
C LEU A 436 5.63 -8.95 -20.24
N LEU A 437 4.32 -8.84 -20.08
CA LEU A 437 3.43 -10.00 -19.97
C LEU A 437 3.52 -10.85 -21.26
N ALA A 438 3.36 -10.27 -22.44
CA ALA A 438 3.44 -11.00 -23.71
C ALA A 438 4.80 -11.70 -23.89
N LYS A 439 5.91 -11.01 -23.58
CA LYS A 439 7.27 -11.57 -23.67
C LYS A 439 7.51 -12.76 -22.74
N ASN A 440 6.93 -12.74 -21.56
CA ASN A 440 7.20 -13.73 -20.51
C ASN A 440 6.16 -14.86 -20.45
N ARG A 441 5.11 -14.84 -21.28
CA ARG A 441 4.03 -15.84 -21.26
C ARG A 441 4.53 -17.29 -21.42
N ASN A 442 5.46 -17.51 -22.34
CA ASN A 442 6.01 -18.84 -22.60
C ASN A 442 6.97 -19.30 -21.50
N ARG A 443 7.63 -18.36 -20.81
CA ARG A 443 8.54 -18.66 -19.70
C ARG A 443 7.82 -19.17 -18.48
N TYR A 444 6.64 -18.62 -18.20
CA TYR A 444 5.88 -18.91 -16.97
C TYR A 444 4.58 -19.68 -17.25
N HIS A 445 4.26 -19.95 -18.50
CA HIS A 445 3.13 -20.78 -18.94
C HIS A 445 1.75 -20.33 -18.40
N TYR A 446 1.50 -19.02 -18.28
CA TYR A 446 0.23 -18.47 -17.75
C TYR A 446 -0.76 -17.97 -18.82
N ALA A 447 -0.42 -18.03 -20.13
CA ALA A 447 -1.28 -17.65 -21.26
C ALA A 447 -0.97 -18.48 -22.50
#